data_5c777036673f2e1a558b756226164021
#
_entry.id   5c777036673f2e1a558b756226164021
#
_cell.length_a   1.000
_cell.length_b   1.000
_cell.length_c   1.000
_cell.angle_alpha   90.00
_cell.angle_beta   90.00
_cell.angle_gamma   90.00
#
_symmetry.space_group_name_H-M   'P 1'
#
loop_
_entity.id
_entity.type
_entity.pdbx_description
1 polymer ?
#
loop_
_entity_poly.entity_id
_entity_poly.type
_entity_poly.pdbx_seq_one_letter_code
_entity_poly.pdbx_strand_id
1 'polypeptide(L)'
;AIILIDPQLGENIGMVARAMLNCGLTDLRLVRPRDGWPNPRASNSASGADLVLECAKVFETTIDAVSDLNLVFATTARDRDMTKEIVTPEVAAREIRAVGSKRCGILFGRESKGMKNEDIVLANKIVIAPLNPGFTSLNLSQAVLLLAYEWHKLADDTPSSELRMKDTRPATKQEMLLLFEHLERELDSHGFLRVKEKRPVMVQNIRNVFQRA
;
A
#
# COMPACT_ATOMS: atom_id res chain seq x y z
N ALA A 1 12.44 -7.87 -7.09
CA ALA A 1 12.14 -7.51 -8.48
C ALA A 1 10.64 -7.58 -8.78
N ILE A 2 10.13 -6.63 -9.56
CA ILE A 2 8.81 -6.70 -10.21
C ILE A 2 9.04 -7.07 -11.66
N ILE A 3 8.41 -8.15 -12.12
CA ILE A 3 8.66 -8.75 -13.44
C ILE A 3 7.37 -8.74 -14.24
N LEU A 4 7.33 -7.97 -15.31
CA LEU A 4 6.18 -7.87 -16.21
C LEU A 4 6.41 -8.76 -17.44
N ILE A 5 5.51 -9.72 -17.65
CA ILE A 5 5.60 -10.68 -18.75
C ILE A 5 4.64 -10.26 -19.87
N ASP A 6 5.18 -10.09 -21.07
CA ASP A 6 4.45 -9.63 -22.26
C ASP A 6 3.57 -8.37 -21.98
N PRO A 7 4.06 -7.32 -21.30
CA PRO A 7 3.25 -6.13 -21.07
C PRO A 7 2.83 -5.51 -22.40
N GLN A 8 1.53 -5.15 -22.52
CA GLN A 8 0.95 -4.76 -23.79
C GLN A 8 0.96 -3.25 -24.03
N LEU A 9 0.86 -2.45 -22.95
CA LEU A 9 0.73 -1.00 -23.04
C LEU A 9 1.91 -0.32 -22.32
N GLY A 10 2.59 0.59 -23.00
CA GLY A 10 3.63 1.41 -22.40
C GLY A 10 3.12 2.21 -21.21
N GLU A 11 1.87 2.72 -21.29
CA GLU A 11 1.22 3.46 -20.22
C GLU A 11 1.11 2.65 -18.93
N ASN A 12 0.81 1.34 -19.04
CA ASN A 12 0.75 0.46 -17.87
C ASN A 12 2.13 0.26 -17.25
N ILE A 13 3.21 0.16 -18.06
CA ILE A 13 4.58 0.06 -17.56
C ILE A 13 4.94 1.32 -16.74
N GLY A 14 4.60 2.51 -17.27
CA GLY A 14 4.85 3.77 -16.54
C GLY A 14 4.05 3.87 -15.24
N MET A 15 2.77 3.48 -15.26
CA MET A 15 1.94 3.41 -14.04
C MET A 15 2.48 2.39 -13.03
N VAL A 16 3.03 1.25 -13.49
CA VAL A 16 3.72 0.28 -12.63
C VAL A 16 4.96 0.90 -12.01
N ALA A 17 5.79 1.61 -12.78
CA ALA A 17 6.97 2.28 -12.27
C ALA A 17 6.62 3.28 -11.15
N ARG A 18 5.54 4.03 -11.33
CA ARG A 18 5.01 4.92 -10.29
C ARG A 18 4.57 4.16 -9.04
N ALA A 19 3.82 3.08 -9.19
CA ALA A 19 3.39 2.23 -8.07
C ALA A 19 4.57 1.64 -7.30
N MET A 20 5.62 1.21 -8.01
CA MET A 20 6.86 0.71 -7.44
C MET A 20 7.58 1.78 -6.61
N LEU A 21 7.77 2.97 -7.20
CA LEU A 21 8.50 4.05 -6.54
C LEU A 21 7.77 4.57 -5.30
N ASN A 22 6.44 4.60 -5.31
CA ASN A 22 5.64 4.94 -4.12
C ASN A 22 5.94 4.02 -2.93
N CYS A 23 6.39 2.79 -3.19
CA CYS A 23 6.74 1.81 -2.16
C CYS A 23 8.26 1.55 -2.05
N GLY A 24 9.09 2.39 -2.66
CA GLY A 24 10.55 2.29 -2.59
C GLY A 24 11.16 1.13 -3.37
N LEU A 25 10.46 0.60 -4.38
CA LEU A 25 10.93 -0.48 -5.26
C LEU A 25 11.48 0.09 -6.58
N THR A 26 12.64 -0.42 -7.04
CA THR A 26 13.30 0.06 -8.27
C THR A 26 13.70 -1.03 -9.25
N ASP A 27 13.75 -2.32 -8.86
CA ASP A 27 14.12 -3.43 -9.76
C ASP A 27 12.91 -3.85 -10.63
N LEU A 28 12.74 -3.16 -11.75
CA LEU A 28 11.73 -3.47 -12.78
C LEU A 28 12.37 -4.33 -13.88
N ARG A 29 11.72 -5.45 -14.21
CA ARG A 29 12.12 -6.36 -15.29
C ARG A 29 10.98 -6.51 -16.29
N LEU A 30 11.31 -6.33 -17.56
CA LEU A 30 10.36 -6.41 -18.66
C LEU A 30 10.71 -7.62 -19.53
N VAL A 31 9.82 -8.58 -19.62
CA VAL A 31 9.98 -9.73 -20.50
C VAL A 31 9.16 -9.51 -21.75
N ARG A 32 9.82 -9.39 -22.91
CA ARG A 32 9.19 -9.19 -24.23
C ARG A 32 8.12 -8.09 -24.24
N PRO A 33 8.42 -6.83 -23.88
CA PRO A 33 7.45 -5.76 -23.95
C PRO A 33 6.98 -5.59 -25.41
N ARG A 34 5.65 -5.65 -25.65
CA ARG A 34 5.06 -5.69 -27.00
C ARG A 34 5.47 -4.49 -27.87
N ASP A 35 5.45 -3.32 -27.31
CA ASP A 35 5.70 -2.07 -28.05
C ASP A 35 7.18 -1.63 -27.97
N GLY A 36 8.08 -2.56 -27.54
CA GLY A 36 9.51 -2.29 -27.39
C GLY A 36 9.87 -1.50 -26.14
N TRP A 37 11.19 -1.34 -25.94
CA TRP A 37 11.77 -0.57 -24.84
C TRP A 37 13.05 0.13 -25.29
N PRO A 38 13.33 1.40 -24.91
CA PRO A 38 12.49 2.28 -24.09
C PRO A 38 11.20 2.73 -24.83
N ASN A 39 10.15 3.11 -24.04
CA ASN A 39 8.85 3.45 -24.56
C ASN A 39 8.40 4.85 -24.06
N PRO A 40 8.19 5.85 -24.97
CA PRO A 40 7.80 7.19 -24.59
C PRO A 40 6.46 7.28 -23.80
N ARG A 41 5.52 6.36 -24.09
CA ARG A 41 4.25 6.31 -23.35
C ARG A 41 4.44 5.89 -21.90
N ALA A 42 5.45 5.05 -21.62
CA ALA A 42 5.81 4.69 -20.25
C ALA A 42 6.33 5.92 -19.50
N SER A 43 7.25 6.70 -20.09
CA SER A 43 7.76 7.92 -19.47
C SER A 43 6.64 8.92 -19.19
N ASN A 44 5.73 9.13 -20.14
CA ASN A 44 4.61 10.08 -19.97
C ASN A 44 3.66 9.68 -18.82
N SER A 45 3.49 8.39 -18.54
CA SER A 45 2.58 7.88 -17.51
C SER A 45 3.25 7.60 -16.15
N ALA A 46 4.58 7.66 -16.10
CA ALA A 46 5.36 7.41 -14.88
C ALA A 46 5.27 8.54 -13.84
N SER A 47 4.90 9.76 -14.26
CA SER A 47 4.69 10.92 -13.36
C SER A 47 5.86 11.16 -12.39
N GLY A 48 7.10 11.16 -12.91
CA GLY A 48 8.32 11.39 -12.14
C GLY A 48 8.97 10.12 -11.56
N ALA A 49 8.47 8.92 -11.90
CA ALA A 49 9.11 7.66 -11.53
C ALA A 49 10.17 7.23 -12.55
N ASP A 50 10.89 8.17 -13.15
CA ASP A 50 11.87 7.95 -14.21
C ASP A 50 13.01 7.04 -13.75
N LEU A 51 13.43 7.14 -12.49
CA LEU A 51 14.45 6.27 -11.89
C LEU A 51 14.13 4.78 -12.09
N VAL A 52 12.87 4.37 -11.95
CA VAL A 52 12.45 2.97 -12.13
C VAL A 52 12.55 2.56 -13.59
N LEU A 53 12.18 3.47 -14.52
CA LEU A 53 12.24 3.21 -15.96
C LEU A 53 13.69 3.15 -16.47
N GLU A 54 14.56 4.02 -15.97
CA GLU A 54 15.99 4.05 -16.30
C GLU A 54 16.72 2.79 -15.82
N CYS A 55 16.34 2.28 -14.64
CA CYS A 55 16.88 1.04 -14.09
C CYS A 55 16.24 -0.24 -14.67
N ALA A 56 15.19 -0.12 -15.49
CA ALA A 56 14.47 -1.26 -16.02
C ALA A 56 15.34 -2.12 -16.96
N LYS A 57 15.25 -3.44 -16.79
CA LYS A 57 15.98 -4.42 -17.59
C LYS A 57 15.02 -5.17 -18.50
N VAL A 58 15.43 -5.36 -19.75
CA VAL A 58 14.66 -6.12 -20.75
C VAL A 58 15.24 -7.52 -20.92
N PHE A 59 14.35 -8.50 -21.00
CA PHE A 59 14.69 -9.91 -21.16
C PHE A 59 13.88 -10.54 -22.29
N GLU A 60 14.50 -11.47 -23.01
CA GLU A 60 13.84 -12.23 -24.07
C GLU A 60 12.99 -13.38 -23.50
N THR A 61 13.40 -13.93 -22.35
CA THR A 61 12.69 -15.04 -21.73
C THR A 61 12.38 -14.78 -20.26
N THR A 62 11.33 -15.41 -19.75
CA THR A 62 11.01 -15.36 -18.32
C THR A 62 12.08 -16.08 -17.49
N ILE A 63 12.69 -17.13 -18.04
CA ILE A 63 13.78 -17.88 -17.38
C ILE A 63 14.95 -16.94 -17.08
N ASP A 64 15.39 -16.17 -18.08
CA ASP A 64 16.49 -15.22 -17.89
C ASP A 64 16.14 -14.13 -16.86
N ALA A 65 14.88 -13.66 -16.88
CA ALA A 65 14.41 -12.64 -15.97
C ALA A 65 14.34 -13.09 -14.50
N VAL A 66 14.33 -14.40 -14.22
CA VAL A 66 14.29 -14.95 -12.86
C VAL A 66 15.55 -15.67 -12.43
N SER A 67 16.52 -15.84 -13.31
CA SER A 67 17.69 -16.72 -13.15
C SER A 67 18.55 -16.40 -11.91
N ASP A 68 18.56 -15.16 -11.46
CA ASP A 68 19.33 -14.67 -10.31
C ASP A 68 18.50 -14.57 -9.01
N LEU A 69 17.25 -15.07 -9.04
CA LEU A 69 16.33 -14.98 -7.91
C LEU A 69 16.29 -16.29 -7.12
N ASN A 70 16.09 -16.17 -5.82
CA ASN A 70 16.00 -17.31 -4.89
C ASN A 70 14.56 -17.70 -4.57
N LEU A 71 13.62 -16.75 -4.68
CA LEU A 71 12.21 -16.96 -4.39
C LEU A 71 11.38 -16.16 -5.39
N VAL A 72 10.49 -16.84 -6.09
CA VAL A 72 9.66 -16.26 -7.14
C VAL A 72 8.18 -16.54 -6.85
N PHE A 73 7.37 -15.51 -6.91
CA PHE A 73 5.92 -15.59 -6.83
C PHE A 73 5.28 -15.28 -8.19
N ALA A 74 4.12 -15.84 -8.46
CA ALA A 74 3.35 -15.55 -9.66
C ALA A 74 1.95 -15.08 -9.30
N THR A 75 1.53 -13.92 -9.82
CA THR A 75 0.17 -13.40 -9.58
C THR A 75 -0.83 -13.98 -10.58
N THR A 76 -1.98 -14.43 -10.14
CA THR A 76 -3.07 -14.87 -11.03
C THR A 76 -4.42 -14.59 -10.39
N ALA A 77 -5.41 -14.24 -11.24
CA ALA A 77 -6.80 -14.14 -10.84
C ALA A 77 -7.59 -15.42 -11.17
N ARG A 78 -6.95 -16.41 -11.82
CA ARG A 78 -7.60 -17.64 -12.27
C ARG A 78 -7.07 -18.84 -11.48
N ASP A 79 -7.96 -19.73 -11.16
CA ASP A 79 -7.58 -21.07 -10.68
C ASP A 79 -6.80 -21.80 -11.77
N ARG A 80 -5.77 -22.53 -11.37
CA ARG A 80 -4.86 -23.24 -12.27
C ARG A 80 -4.67 -24.65 -11.76
N ASP A 81 -4.76 -25.63 -12.65
CA ASP A 81 -4.45 -27.04 -12.37
C ASP A 81 -2.95 -27.23 -12.11
N MET A 82 -2.43 -26.57 -11.08
CA MET A 82 -1.04 -26.68 -10.66
C MET A 82 -0.96 -26.87 -9.14
N THR A 83 -0.23 -27.89 -8.72
CA THR A 83 0.05 -28.15 -7.31
C THR A 83 1.09 -27.14 -6.79
N LYS A 84 0.65 -25.91 -6.50
CA LYS A 84 1.47 -24.85 -5.88
C LYS A 84 0.70 -24.26 -4.72
N GLU A 85 1.45 -23.88 -3.69
CA GLU A 85 0.88 -23.15 -2.57
C GLU A 85 0.34 -21.80 -3.03
N ILE A 86 -0.90 -21.50 -2.64
CA ILE A 86 -1.55 -20.22 -2.92
C ILE A 86 -1.47 -19.37 -1.65
N VAL A 87 -0.98 -18.14 -1.79
CA VAL A 87 -0.82 -17.19 -0.69
C VAL A 87 -1.49 -15.86 -1.03
N THR A 88 -1.84 -15.10 0.02
CA THR A 88 -2.31 -13.71 -0.14
C THR A 88 -1.14 -12.74 -0.38
N PRO A 89 -1.40 -11.53 -0.88
CA PRO A 89 -0.38 -10.48 -0.99
C PRO A 89 0.35 -10.21 0.32
N GLU A 90 -0.36 -10.20 1.44
CA GLU A 90 0.22 -10.02 2.77
C GLU A 90 1.20 -11.13 3.14
N VAL A 91 0.83 -12.39 2.92
CA VAL A 91 1.70 -13.54 3.20
C VAL A 91 2.93 -13.51 2.29
N ALA A 92 2.76 -13.26 0.99
CA ALA A 92 3.88 -13.11 0.06
C ALA A 92 4.85 -12.01 0.51
N ALA A 93 4.35 -10.86 0.92
CA ALA A 93 5.16 -9.76 1.42
C ALA A 93 5.95 -10.14 2.69
N ARG A 94 5.34 -10.84 3.64
CA ARG A 94 6.02 -11.36 4.83
C ARG A 94 7.14 -12.34 4.49
N GLU A 95 6.88 -13.27 3.58
CA GLU A 95 7.88 -14.26 3.16
C GLU A 95 9.05 -13.59 2.44
N ILE A 96 8.80 -12.61 1.56
CA ILE A 96 9.84 -11.82 0.91
C ILE A 96 10.70 -11.08 1.94
N ARG A 97 10.11 -10.51 2.98
CA ARG A 97 10.86 -9.87 4.08
C ARG A 97 11.67 -10.88 4.89
N ALA A 98 11.10 -12.06 5.15
CA ALA A 98 11.73 -13.09 5.98
C ALA A 98 12.99 -13.70 5.37
N VAL A 99 13.13 -13.71 4.03
CA VAL A 99 14.32 -14.27 3.37
C VAL A 99 15.55 -13.34 3.42
N GLY A 100 15.40 -12.14 3.95
CA GLY A 100 16.51 -11.21 4.23
C GLY A 100 17.21 -10.74 2.96
N SER A 101 18.50 -11.03 2.83
CA SER A 101 19.35 -10.60 1.71
C SER A 101 19.15 -11.39 0.41
N LYS A 102 18.33 -12.44 0.40
CA LYS A 102 18.06 -13.22 -0.81
C LYS A 102 17.21 -12.42 -1.80
N ARG A 103 17.48 -12.61 -3.06
CA ARG A 103 16.77 -11.90 -4.13
C ARG A 103 15.44 -12.57 -4.42
N CYS A 104 14.37 -11.78 -4.43
CA CYS A 104 13.01 -12.25 -4.67
C CYS A 104 12.39 -11.52 -5.84
N GLY A 105 11.44 -12.16 -6.51
CA GLY A 105 10.68 -11.55 -7.60
C GLY A 105 9.22 -11.95 -7.62
N ILE A 106 8.41 -11.09 -8.22
CA ILE A 106 6.99 -11.33 -8.41
C ILE A 106 6.68 -11.17 -9.89
N LEU A 107 6.10 -12.22 -10.49
CA LEU A 107 5.68 -12.26 -11.88
C LEU A 107 4.26 -11.70 -12.03
N PHE A 108 4.09 -10.80 -12.99
CA PHE A 108 2.81 -10.25 -13.41
C PHE A 108 2.62 -10.53 -14.90
N GLY A 109 1.47 -11.06 -15.27
CA GLY A 109 1.15 -11.37 -16.66
C GLY A 109 0.58 -10.18 -17.42
N ARG A 110 0.40 -10.40 -18.73
CA ARG A 110 -0.22 -9.41 -19.62
C ARG A 110 -1.67 -9.10 -19.23
N GLU A 111 -2.10 -7.88 -19.57
CA GLU A 111 -3.37 -7.32 -19.14
C GLU A 111 -4.58 -8.13 -19.63
N SER A 112 -4.54 -8.65 -20.86
CA SER A 112 -5.71 -9.29 -21.47
C SER A 112 -5.85 -10.78 -21.14
N LYS A 113 -4.75 -11.52 -20.95
CA LYS A 113 -4.76 -12.99 -20.83
C LYS A 113 -4.03 -13.52 -19.59
N GLY A 114 -3.36 -12.66 -18.83
CA GLY A 114 -2.51 -13.07 -17.71
C GLY A 114 -1.25 -13.83 -18.19
N MET A 115 -0.70 -14.66 -17.34
CA MET A 115 0.48 -15.48 -17.62
C MET A 115 0.09 -16.81 -18.25
N LYS A 116 1.02 -17.37 -19.04
CA LYS A 116 0.96 -18.74 -19.50
C LYS A 116 1.43 -19.71 -18.40
N ASN A 117 1.06 -21.00 -18.52
CA ASN A 117 1.49 -22.01 -17.57
C ASN A 117 3.01 -22.20 -17.53
N GLU A 118 3.68 -22.02 -18.69
CA GLU A 118 5.15 -22.07 -18.81
C GLU A 118 5.87 -21.00 -17.98
N ASP A 119 5.23 -19.85 -17.76
CA ASP A 119 5.77 -18.78 -16.90
C ASP A 119 5.48 -19.06 -15.43
N ILE A 120 4.26 -19.54 -15.13
CA ILE A 120 3.82 -19.81 -13.74
C ILE A 120 4.61 -20.98 -13.13
N VAL A 121 5.04 -21.94 -13.93
CA VAL A 121 5.82 -23.10 -13.43
C VAL A 121 7.15 -22.66 -12.80
N LEU A 122 7.72 -21.52 -13.23
CA LEU A 122 8.96 -20.96 -12.69
C LEU A 122 8.80 -20.36 -11.28
N ALA A 123 7.56 -20.07 -10.85
CA ALA A 123 7.31 -19.53 -9.53
C ALA A 123 7.29 -20.64 -8.46
N ASN A 124 7.73 -20.32 -7.26
CA ASN A 124 7.63 -21.20 -6.09
C ASN A 124 6.19 -21.25 -5.56
N LYS A 125 5.49 -20.12 -5.55
CA LYS A 125 4.13 -19.97 -5.02
C LYS A 125 3.28 -19.08 -5.93
N ILE A 126 1.96 -19.19 -5.78
CA ILE A 126 0.97 -18.37 -6.48
C ILE A 126 0.40 -17.34 -5.51
N VAL A 127 0.28 -16.09 -5.96
CA VAL A 127 -0.38 -15.03 -5.19
C VAL A 127 -1.76 -14.75 -5.78
N ILE A 128 -2.77 -14.87 -4.95
CA ILE A 128 -4.16 -14.50 -5.28
C ILE A 128 -4.62 -13.44 -4.28
N ALA A 129 -4.97 -12.27 -4.79
CA ALA A 129 -5.56 -11.22 -3.96
C ALA A 129 -7.03 -11.58 -3.65
N PRO A 130 -7.48 -11.48 -2.38
CA PRO A 130 -8.87 -11.67 -2.02
C PRO A 130 -9.70 -10.46 -2.47
N LEU A 131 -10.26 -10.55 -3.67
CA LEU A 131 -11.09 -9.51 -4.29
C LEU A 131 -12.56 -9.95 -4.31
N ASN A 132 -13.44 -9.04 -4.79
CA ASN A 132 -14.83 -9.36 -5.04
C ASN A 132 -14.94 -10.55 -6.02
N PRO A 133 -15.54 -11.70 -5.62
CA PRO A 133 -15.64 -12.88 -6.48
C PRO A 133 -16.35 -12.60 -7.83
N GLY A 134 -17.24 -11.62 -7.87
CA GLY A 134 -17.93 -11.20 -9.10
C GLY A 134 -17.06 -10.33 -10.03
N PHE A 135 -15.93 -9.79 -9.55
CA PHE A 135 -15.03 -8.94 -10.34
C PHE A 135 -13.61 -8.98 -9.78
N THR A 136 -12.81 -9.92 -10.25
CA THR A 136 -11.44 -10.18 -9.78
C THR A 136 -10.35 -9.56 -10.67
N SER A 137 -10.74 -8.88 -11.75
CA SER A 137 -9.79 -8.28 -12.69
C SER A 137 -9.22 -6.98 -12.13
N LEU A 138 -7.91 -6.89 -12.03
CA LEU A 138 -7.19 -5.66 -11.70
C LEU A 138 -6.42 -5.15 -12.92
N ASN A 139 -6.29 -3.83 -13.02
CA ASN A 139 -5.27 -3.23 -13.88
C ASN A 139 -3.87 -3.66 -13.38
N LEU A 140 -2.91 -3.76 -14.30
CA LEU A 140 -1.56 -4.24 -14.00
C LEU A 140 -0.88 -3.41 -12.89
N SER A 141 -0.99 -2.08 -12.97
CA SER A 141 -0.40 -1.21 -11.95
C SER A 141 -1.08 -1.30 -10.59
N GLN A 142 -2.40 -1.57 -10.57
CA GLN A 142 -3.14 -1.80 -9.32
C GLN A 142 -2.69 -3.11 -8.66
N ALA A 143 -2.50 -4.17 -9.45
CA ALA A 143 -1.99 -5.45 -8.94
C ALA A 143 -0.58 -5.30 -8.35
N VAL A 144 0.29 -4.54 -9.02
CA VAL A 144 1.64 -4.24 -8.51
C VAL A 144 1.57 -3.40 -7.24
N LEU A 145 0.74 -2.34 -7.23
CA LEU A 145 0.60 -1.47 -6.06
C LEU A 145 0.15 -2.25 -4.81
N LEU A 146 -0.81 -3.15 -4.97
CA LEU A 146 -1.34 -3.94 -3.86
C LEU A 146 -0.24 -4.77 -3.18
N LEU A 147 0.59 -5.45 -3.95
CA LEU A 147 1.72 -6.24 -3.42
C LEU A 147 2.86 -5.36 -2.89
N ALA A 148 3.19 -4.30 -3.61
CA ALA A 148 4.22 -3.34 -3.20
C ALA A 148 3.82 -2.63 -1.89
N TYR A 149 2.55 -2.29 -1.72
CA TYR A 149 2.03 -1.67 -0.50
C TYR A 149 2.09 -2.62 0.70
N GLU A 150 1.67 -3.89 0.55
CA GLU A 150 1.79 -4.88 1.63
C GLU A 150 3.27 -5.06 2.05
N TRP A 151 4.18 -5.10 1.08
CA TRP A 151 5.62 -5.19 1.36
C TRP A 151 6.15 -3.93 2.07
N HIS A 152 5.73 -2.73 1.64
CA HIS A 152 6.14 -1.45 2.23
C HIS A 152 5.64 -1.33 3.67
N LYS A 153 4.37 -1.59 3.89
CA LYS A 153 3.69 -1.51 5.20
C LYS A 153 4.39 -2.32 6.31
N LEU A 154 5.04 -3.43 5.96
CA LEU A 154 5.76 -4.27 6.93
C LEU A 154 7.04 -3.63 7.51
N ALA A 155 7.51 -2.53 6.95
CA ALA A 155 8.68 -1.79 7.45
C ALA A 155 8.37 -0.30 7.67
N ASP A 156 7.10 0.06 7.66
CA ASP A 156 6.63 1.42 7.83
C ASP A 156 6.17 1.63 9.27
N ASP A 157 6.81 2.58 9.96
CA ASP A 157 6.53 2.95 11.35
C ASP A 157 5.59 4.15 11.46
N THR A 158 4.93 4.54 10.35
CA THR A 158 3.97 5.64 10.36
C THR A 158 2.84 5.36 11.37
N PRO A 159 2.58 6.25 12.32
CA PRO A 159 1.54 6.04 13.32
C PRO A 159 0.17 5.96 12.64
N SER A 160 -0.68 5.04 13.13
CA SER A 160 -2.03 4.83 12.59
C SER A 160 -2.95 6.05 12.76
N SER A 161 -2.60 6.96 13.66
CA SER A 161 -3.32 8.19 13.95
C SER A 161 -2.37 9.24 14.48
N GLU A 162 -2.43 10.44 13.94
CA GLU A 162 -1.63 11.59 14.38
C GLU A 162 -2.52 12.85 14.43
N LEU A 163 -2.57 13.50 15.59
CA LEU A 163 -3.14 14.83 15.70
C LEU A 163 -2.05 15.87 15.41
N ARG A 164 -2.05 16.45 14.22
CA ARG A 164 -1.08 17.50 13.83
C ARG A 164 -1.39 18.81 14.54
N MET A 165 -0.61 19.10 15.56
CA MET A 165 -0.69 20.34 16.33
C MET A 165 0.61 21.12 16.08
N LYS A 166 0.53 22.30 15.44
CA LYS A 166 1.72 23.11 15.11
C LYS A 166 2.53 23.44 16.36
N ASP A 167 2.23 24.58 17.00
CA ASP A 167 2.95 25.08 18.19
C ASP A 167 2.18 24.80 19.48
N THR A 168 1.23 23.86 19.46
CA THR A 168 0.39 23.51 20.60
C THR A 168 0.57 22.05 20.98
N ARG A 169 0.15 21.67 22.16
CA ARG A 169 0.11 20.28 22.64
C ARG A 169 -1.26 19.98 23.27
N PRO A 170 -1.66 18.73 23.37
CA PRO A 170 -2.84 18.36 24.14
C PRO A 170 -2.72 18.86 25.59
N ALA A 171 -3.79 19.40 26.12
CA ALA A 171 -3.85 19.80 27.52
C ALA A 171 -3.78 18.59 28.45
N THR A 172 -3.04 18.73 29.52
CA THR A 172 -3.06 17.72 30.59
C THR A 172 -4.41 17.73 31.30
N LYS A 173 -4.73 16.66 32.05
CA LYS A 173 -5.95 16.63 32.86
C LYS A 173 -5.99 17.72 33.91
N GLN A 174 -4.84 18.09 34.44
CA GLN A 174 -4.74 19.20 35.42
C GLN A 174 -5.07 20.54 34.77
N GLU A 175 -4.55 20.82 33.57
CA GLU A 175 -4.86 22.06 32.84
C GLU A 175 -6.34 22.12 32.46
N MET A 176 -6.94 21.01 32.05
CA MET A 176 -8.39 20.93 31.81
C MET A 176 -9.23 21.18 33.07
N LEU A 177 -8.81 20.64 34.21
CA LEU A 177 -9.50 20.87 35.49
C LEU A 177 -9.44 22.34 35.89
N LEU A 178 -8.27 22.98 35.77
CA LEU A 178 -8.11 24.42 36.05
C LEU A 178 -8.99 25.27 35.11
N LEU A 179 -9.08 24.89 33.83
CA LEU A 179 -10.02 25.56 32.92
C LEU A 179 -11.47 25.42 33.38
N PHE A 180 -11.89 24.23 33.79
CA PHE A 180 -13.24 23.99 34.26
C PHE A 180 -13.54 24.76 35.55
N GLU A 181 -12.65 24.79 36.53
CA GLU A 181 -12.77 25.54 37.75
C GLU A 181 -12.90 27.05 37.47
N HIS A 182 -12.10 27.57 36.55
CA HIS A 182 -12.19 28.95 36.13
C HIS A 182 -13.53 29.25 35.44
N LEU A 183 -13.92 28.43 34.46
CA LEU A 183 -15.17 28.60 33.73
C LEU A 183 -16.40 28.52 34.66
N GLU A 184 -16.43 27.53 35.56
CA GLU A 184 -17.53 27.37 36.51
C GLU A 184 -17.66 28.55 37.45
N ARG A 185 -16.55 29.10 37.95
CA ARG A 185 -16.52 30.28 38.78
C ARG A 185 -17.08 31.52 38.05
N GLU A 186 -16.67 31.72 36.80
CA GLU A 186 -17.18 32.83 35.99
C GLU A 186 -18.68 32.67 35.68
N LEU A 187 -19.13 31.48 35.36
CA LEU A 187 -20.55 31.21 35.13
C LEU A 187 -21.41 31.38 36.38
N ASP A 188 -20.87 31.01 37.55
CA ASP A 188 -21.53 31.25 38.84
C ASP A 188 -21.63 32.75 39.16
N SER A 189 -20.52 33.51 39.00
CA SER A 189 -20.49 34.96 39.31
C SER A 189 -21.46 35.76 38.44
N HIS A 190 -21.70 35.32 37.20
CA HIS A 190 -22.64 35.95 36.28
C HIS A 190 -24.06 35.37 36.34
N GLY A 191 -24.33 34.48 37.29
CA GLY A 191 -25.67 33.95 37.57
C GLY A 191 -26.17 32.92 36.57
N PHE A 192 -25.31 32.36 35.74
CA PHE A 192 -25.69 31.30 34.80
C PHE A 192 -26.06 30.00 35.52
N LEU A 193 -25.33 29.65 36.59
CA LEU A 193 -25.54 28.45 37.39
C LEU A 193 -26.43 28.68 38.62
N ARG A 194 -27.32 29.70 38.61
CA ARG A 194 -28.13 30.17 39.75
C ARG A 194 -29.11 29.13 40.29
N VAL A 195 -29.56 28.16 39.50
CA VAL A 195 -30.52 27.12 39.92
C VAL A 195 -29.75 25.97 40.56
N LYS A 196 -29.74 25.92 41.89
CA LYS A 196 -28.93 25.00 42.70
C LYS A 196 -29.19 23.52 42.35
N GLU A 197 -30.44 23.14 42.12
CA GLU A 197 -30.83 21.76 41.80
C GLU A 197 -30.31 21.31 40.43
N LYS A 198 -30.16 22.22 39.47
CA LYS A 198 -29.69 21.94 38.11
C LYS A 198 -28.18 22.09 37.92
N ARG A 199 -27.52 22.79 38.85
CA ARG A 199 -26.10 23.13 38.77
C ARG A 199 -25.21 21.90 38.49
N PRO A 200 -25.33 20.75 39.22
CA PRO A 200 -24.47 19.60 38.99
C PRO A 200 -24.57 19.06 37.56
N VAL A 201 -25.78 18.96 37.03
CA VAL A 201 -26.03 18.46 35.66
C VAL A 201 -25.53 19.45 34.63
N MET A 202 -25.71 20.77 34.85
CA MET A 202 -25.21 21.79 33.93
C MET A 202 -23.69 21.79 33.88
N VAL A 203 -22.99 21.72 35.01
CA VAL A 203 -21.53 21.61 35.09
C VAL A 203 -21.05 20.36 34.36
N GLN A 204 -21.67 19.22 34.60
CA GLN A 204 -21.32 17.96 33.92
C GLN A 204 -21.48 18.07 32.40
N ASN A 205 -22.57 18.69 31.94
CA ASN A 205 -22.81 18.89 30.51
C ASN A 205 -21.76 19.82 29.87
N ILE A 206 -21.42 20.93 30.55
CA ILE A 206 -20.37 21.86 30.10
C ILE A 206 -19.03 21.12 29.97
N ARG A 207 -18.60 20.40 30.99
CA ARG A 207 -17.36 19.61 30.95
C ARG A 207 -17.36 18.60 29.81
N ASN A 208 -18.48 17.92 29.57
CA ASN A 208 -18.62 16.95 28.49
C ASN A 208 -18.49 17.58 27.09
N VAL A 209 -18.94 18.82 26.87
CA VAL A 209 -18.77 19.54 25.61
C VAL A 209 -17.28 19.68 25.28
N PHE A 210 -16.47 20.16 26.22
CA PHE A 210 -15.01 20.34 26.01
C PHE A 210 -14.23 19.03 25.96
N GLN A 211 -14.75 17.94 26.51
CA GLN A 211 -14.09 16.62 26.43
C GLN A 211 -14.37 15.87 25.15
N ARG A 212 -15.35 16.33 24.35
CA ARG A 212 -15.68 15.72 23.03
C ARG A 212 -15.11 16.49 21.84
N ALA A 213 -14.67 17.72 22.07
CA ALA A 213 -13.95 18.52 21.09
C ALA A 213 -12.47 18.12 21.03
#